data_acf513b723ccc4221fe3010839170077
#
_entry.id   acf513b723ccc4221fe3010839170077
#
_cell.length_a   1.000
_cell.length_b   1.000
_cell.length_c   1.000
_cell.angle_alpha   90.00
_cell.angle_beta   90.00
_cell.angle_gamma   90.00
#
_symmetry.space_group_name_H-M   'P 1'
#
loop_
_entity.id
_entity.type
_entity.pdbx_description
1 polymer ?
#
loop_
_entity_poly.entity_id
_entity_poly.type
_entity_poly.pdbx_seq_one_letter_code
_entity_poly.pdbx_strand_id
1 'polypeptide(L)'
;MSIRDTLLSGRDRTKAQASASVDISASPDQVWDLIGGFGSLPDWLPYIPQSELSRGGRVRHLANRKGETIVERLEAFDNLARSYTYSILKASSPVTDYLSTLRVLETDVGKGSRVEWSAWFTPKGVSDQEASRIYQEIFEDGLKALASRFASKKNEKKSA
;
A
#
# COMPACT_ATOMS: atom_id res chain seq x y z
N MET A 1 7.19 37.08 2.43
CA MET A 1 7.03 35.66 2.12
C MET A 1 5.77 35.44 1.32
N SER A 2 5.89 34.78 0.19
CA SER A 2 4.70 34.45 -0.60
C SER A 2 3.89 33.35 0.08
N ILE A 3 2.60 33.31 -0.19
CA ILE A 3 1.70 32.24 0.31
C ILE A 3 2.20 30.86 -0.13
N ARG A 4 2.85 30.78 -1.30
CA ARG A 4 3.45 29.52 -1.81
C ARG A 4 4.58 29.02 -0.92
N ASP A 5 5.45 29.92 -0.48
CA ASP A 5 6.60 29.56 0.38
C ASP A 5 6.14 29.06 1.75
N THR A 6 5.08 29.65 2.28
CA THR A 6 4.50 29.22 3.55
C THR A 6 3.88 27.83 3.45
N LEU A 7 3.19 27.54 2.34
CA LEU A 7 2.57 26.23 2.10
C LEU A 7 3.62 25.14 1.87
N LEU A 8 4.68 25.43 1.11
CA LEU A 8 5.78 24.49 0.86
C LEU A 8 6.56 24.20 2.15
N SER A 9 6.85 25.26 2.91
CA SER A 9 7.52 25.13 4.22
C SER A 9 6.69 24.31 5.22
N GLY A 10 5.36 24.45 5.20
CA GLY A 10 4.46 23.67 6.04
C GLY A 10 4.39 22.21 5.64
N ARG A 11 4.50 21.89 4.35
CA ARG A 11 4.55 20.51 3.84
C ARG A 11 5.86 19.81 4.23
N ASP A 12 7.00 20.50 4.10
CA ASP A 12 8.32 19.94 4.42
C ASP A 12 8.49 19.64 5.91
N ARG A 13 7.79 20.36 6.79
CA ARG A 13 7.90 20.18 8.25
C ARG A 13 7.14 18.96 8.76
N THR A 14 6.15 18.44 8.00
CA THR A 14 5.18 17.51 8.54
C THR A 14 5.22 16.14 7.89
N LYS A 15 6.09 15.92 6.86
CA LYS A 15 5.99 14.70 6.08
C LYS A 15 7.26 13.89 6.04
N ALA A 16 7.19 12.73 6.66
CA ALA A 16 8.09 11.63 6.40
C ALA A 16 7.49 10.77 5.27
N GLN A 17 8.29 9.86 4.74
CA GLN A 17 7.84 9.00 3.66
C GLN A 17 8.44 7.61 3.78
N ALA A 18 7.77 6.66 3.17
CA ALA A 18 8.26 5.30 2.98
C ALA A 18 7.85 4.83 1.59
N SER A 19 8.67 4.01 0.97
CA SER A 19 8.32 3.41 -0.33
C SER A 19 9.06 2.10 -0.52
N ALA A 20 8.41 1.18 -1.21
CA ALA A 20 8.99 -0.10 -1.59
C ALA A 20 8.47 -0.50 -2.96
N SER A 21 9.20 -1.34 -3.65
CA SER A 21 8.78 -1.90 -4.93
C SER A 21 9.25 -3.33 -5.07
N VAL A 22 8.56 -4.10 -5.94
CA VAL A 22 8.92 -5.46 -6.25
C VAL A 22 8.58 -5.74 -7.72
N ASP A 23 9.44 -6.50 -8.39
CA ASP A 23 9.18 -6.96 -9.75
C ASP A 23 8.54 -8.35 -9.69
N ILE A 24 7.52 -8.56 -10.49
CA ILE A 24 6.74 -9.80 -10.53
C ILE A 24 6.65 -10.29 -11.97
N SER A 25 6.91 -11.59 -12.17
CA SER A 25 6.85 -12.24 -13.49
C SER A 25 5.40 -12.61 -13.85
N ALA A 26 4.53 -11.62 -13.85
CA ALA A 26 3.13 -11.74 -14.27
C ALA A 26 2.72 -10.42 -14.91
N SER A 27 1.69 -10.46 -15.76
CA SER A 27 1.24 -9.25 -16.43
C SER A 27 0.65 -8.24 -15.44
N PRO A 28 0.67 -6.95 -15.76
CA PRO A 28 0.03 -5.94 -14.90
C PRO A 28 -1.44 -6.26 -14.60
N ASP A 29 -2.19 -6.78 -15.57
CA ASP A 29 -3.60 -7.13 -15.37
C ASP A 29 -3.75 -8.28 -14.38
N GLN A 30 -2.92 -9.31 -14.46
CA GLN A 30 -2.96 -10.44 -13.54
C GLN A 30 -2.66 -10.00 -12.11
N VAL A 31 -1.67 -9.12 -11.94
CA VAL A 31 -1.32 -8.61 -10.61
C VAL A 31 -2.43 -7.70 -10.09
N TRP A 32 -2.93 -6.80 -10.94
CA TRP A 32 -4.00 -5.87 -10.54
C TRP A 32 -5.30 -6.59 -10.20
N ASP A 33 -5.62 -7.69 -10.90
CA ASP A 33 -6.80 -8.52 -10.59
C ASP A 33 -6.75 -9.04 -9.16
N LEU A 34 -5.54 -9.30 -8.63
CA LEU A 34 -5.37 -9.76 -7.24
C LEU A 34 -5.40 -8.60 -6.25
N ILE A 35 -4.67 -7.51 -6.52
CA ILE A 35 -4.42 -6.48 -5.51
C ILE A 35 -5.25 -5.20 -5.69
N GLY A 36 -5.92 -5.03 -6.82
CA GLY A 36 -6.63 -3.78 -7.14
C GLY A 36 -7.93 -3.57 -6.38
N GLY A 37 -8.55 -4.61 -5.87
CA GLY A 37 -9.77 -4.48 -5.08
C GLY A 37 -9.48 -3.90 -3.71
N PHE A 38 -10.22 -2.87 -3.30
CA PHE A 38 -9.98 -2.22 -2.02
C PHE A 38 -10.25 -3.14 -0.81
N GLY A 39 -11.07 -4.17 -0.99
CA GLY A 39 -11.34 -5.19 0.02
C GLY A 39 -10.43 -6.42 -0.07
N SER A 40 -9.45 -6.45 -0.97
CA SER A 40 -8.70 -7.67 -1.29
C SER A 40 -7.44 -7.90 -0.46
N LEU A 41 -7.12 -7.06 0.52
CA LEU A 41 -5.89 -7.22 1.31
C LEU A 41 -5.73 -8.63 1.90
N PRO A 42 -6.78 -9.29 2.44
CA PRO A 42 -6.61 -10.64 2.95
C PRO A 42 -6.19 -11.67 1.91
N ASP A 43 -6.40 -11.39 0.63
CA ASP A 43 -6.06 -12.32 -0.44
C ASP A 43 -4.55 -12.38 -0.70
N TRP A 44 -3.80 -11.36 -0.28
CA TRP A 44 -2.38 -11.31 -0.57
C TRP A 44 -1.49 -10.80 0.59
N LEU A 45 -2.06 -10.17 1.63
CA LEU A 45 -1.31 -9.71 2.81
C LEU A 45 -1.55 -10.65 4.00
N PRO A 46 -0.57 -11.49 4.38
CA PRO A 46 -0.74 -12.45 5.48
C PRO A 46 -1.02 -11.79 6.84
N TYR A 47 -0.55 -10.56 7.05
CA TYR A 47 -0.74 -9.87 8.33
C TYR A 47 -2.05 -9.08 8.41
N ILE A 48 -2.89 -9.11 7.37
CA ILE A 48 -4.25 -8.52 7.39
C ILE A 48 -5.24 -9.62 7.00
N PRO A 49 -5.62 -10.49 7.92
CA PRO A 49 -6.52 -11.61 7.61
C PRO A 49 -7.99 -11.23 7.44
N GLN A 50 -8.39 -10.02 7.82
CA GLN A 50 -9.79 -9.60 7.73
C GLN A 50 -9.92 -8.21 7.13
N SER A 51 -10.89 -8.06 6.24
CA SER A 51 -11.26 -6.78 5.63
C SER A 51 -12.75 -6.78 5.34
N GLU A 52 -13.46 -5.77 5.82
CA GLU A 52 -14.87 -5.54 5.51
C GLU A 52 -15.05 -4.15 4.92
N LEU A 53 -15.80 -4.08 3.83
CA LEU A 53 -16.08 -2.81 3.17
C LEU A 53 -17.36 -2.18 3.72
N SER A 54 -17.39 -0.85 3.77
CA SER A 54 -18.55 -0.04 4.09
C SER A 54 -18.57 1.20 3.21
N ARG A 55 -19.59 2.00 3.32
CA ARG A 55 -19.75 3.26 2.57
C ARG A 55 -19.63 3.06 1.05
N GLY A 56 -20.30 2.02 0.52
CA GLY A 56 -20.28 1.77 -0.91
C GLY A 56 -18.92 1.29 -1.41
N GLY A 57 -18.13 0.66 -0.56
CA GLY A 57 -16.81 0.16 -0.89
C GLY A 57 -15.69 1.18 -0.74
N ARG A 58 -15.97 2.37 -0.20
CA ARG A 58 -14.98 3.44 -0.05
C ARG A 58 -14.21 3.38 1.26
N VAL A 59 -14.69 2.61 2.22
CA VAL A 59 -14.04 2.45 3.53
C VAL A 59 -13.80 0.97 3.76
N ARG A 60 -12.62 0.61 4.25
CA ARG A 60 -12.31 -0.76 4.64
C ARG A 60 -11.97 -0.81 6.13
N HIS A 61 -12.53 -1.81 6.79
CA HIS A 61 -12.31 -2.10 8.19
C HIS A 61 -11.42 -3.33 8.27
N LEU A 62 -10.18 -3.14 8.68
CA LEU A 62 -9.17 -4.18 8.70
C LEU A 62 -8.95 -4.68 10.13
N ALA A 63 -8.56 -5.94 10.25
CA ALA A 63 -8.02 -6.47 11.50
C ALA A 63 -6.71 -7.18 11.21
N ASN A 64 -5.70 -6.96 12.06
CA ASN A 64 -4.44 -7.67 11.99
C ASN A 64 -4.52 -8.97 12.82
N ARG A 65 -3.44 -9.74 12.86
CA ARG A 65 -3.41 -11.02 13.57
C ARG A 65 -3.54 -10.90 15.08
N LYS A 66 -3.28 -9.71 15.64
CA LYS A 66 -3.45 -9.41 17.06
C LYS A 66 -4.87 -8.96 17.39
N GLY A 67 -5.74 -8.83 16.38
CA GLY A 67 -7.11 -8.33 16.56
C GLY A 67 -7.21 -6.81 16.64
N GLU A 68 -6.12 -6.09 16.38
CA GLU A 68 -6.16 -4.63 16.31
C GLU A 68 -6.87 -4.20 15.03
N THR A 69 -7.70 -3.17 15.13
CA THR A 69 -8.50 -2.69 14.01
C THR A 69 -7.90 -1.44 13.38
N ILE A 70 -8.00 -1.37 12.05
CA ILE A 70 -7.55 -0.24 11.25
C ILE A 70 -8.69 0.11 10.31
N VAL A 71 -9.03 1.39 10.23
CA VAL A 71 -10.08 1.86 9.31
C VAL A 71 -9.42 2.78 8.30
N GLU A 72 -9.61 2.48 7.02
CA GLU A 72 -8.98 3.22 5.92
C GLU A 72 -10.04 3.66 4.92
N ARG A 73 -9.79 4.81 4.28
CA ARG A 73 -10.70 5.37 3.29
C ARG A 73 -10.00 5.46 1.93
N LEU A 74 -10.72 5.03 0.89
CA LEU A 74 -10.27 5.17 -0.49
C LEU A 74 -10.38 6.65 -0.91
N GLU A 75 -9.25 7.24 -1.26
CA GLU A 75 -9.19 8.65 -1.67
C GLU A 75 -9.20 8.79 -3.19
N ALA A 76 -8.61 7.84 -3.91
CA ALA A 76 -8.57 7.85 -5.37
C ALA A 76 -8.45 6.41 -5.88
N PHE A 77 -9.07 6.15 -7.02
CA PHE A 77 -9.01 4.84 -7.67
C PHE A 77 -8.97 5.05 -9.18
N ASP A 78 -7.97 4.48 -9.84
CA ASP A 78 -7.82 4.55 -11.29
C ASP A 78 -7.53 3.15 -11.83
N ASN A 79 -8.57 2.53 -12.38
CA ASN A 79 -8.47 1.16 -12.89
C ASN A 79 -7.57 1.06 -14.14
N LEU A 80 -7.54 2.10 -14.96
CA LEU A 80 -6.70 2.12 -16.17
C LEU A 80 -5.22 2.29 -15.83
N ALA A 81 -4.91 3.16 -14.87
CA ALA A 81 -3.57 3.36 -14.39
C ALA A 81 -3.13 2.30 -13.38
N ARG A 82 -4.04 1.41 -12.97
CA ARG A 82 -3.81 0.37 -11.97
C ARG A 82 -3.22 0.94 -10.69
N SER A 83 -3.93 1.90 -10.11
CA SER A 83 -3.50 2.50 -8.85
C SER A 83 -4.68 2.87 -7.97
N TYR A 84 -4.45 2.84 -6.65
CA TYR A 84 -5.37 3.47 -5.72
C TYR A 84 -4.60 4.14 -4.59
N THR A 85 -5.23 5.17 -4.02
CA THR A 85 -4.70 5.96 -2.92
C THR A 85 -5.69 5.92 -1.77
N TYR A 86 -5.18 5.78 -0.55
CA TYR A 86 -6.02 5.67 0.63
C TYR A 86 -5.41 6.41 1.82
N SER A 87 -6.27 6.78 2.76
CA SER A 87 -5.88 7.43 4.02
C SER A 87 -6.29 6.55 5.20
N ILE A 88 -5.71 6.81 6.36
CA ILE A 88 -6.09 6.13 7.61
C ILE A 88 -7.08 7.01 8.35
N LEU A 89 -8.26 6.46 8.67
CA LEU A 89 -9.27 7.13 9.48
C LEU A 89 -9.10 6.81 10.97
N LYS A 90 -8.67 5.57 11.27
CA LYS A 90 -8.49 5.11 12.65
C LYS A 90 -7.45 4.00 12.69
N ALA A 91 -6.43 4.16 13.52
CA ALA A 91 -5.42 3.13 13.78
C ALA A 91 -4.62 3.49 15.03
N SER A 92 -4.10 2.47 15.72
CA SER A 92 -3.06 2.63 16.74
C SER A 92 -1.71 2.70 16.03
N SER A 93 -1.41 3.82 15.40
CA SER A 93 -0.18 3.96 14.63
C SER A 93 0.56 5.23 15.03
N PRO A 94 1.89 5.26 14.89
CA PRO A 94 2.69 6.42 15.30
C PRO A 94 2.69 7.53 14.24
N VAL A 95 1.63 7.65 13.45
CA VAL A 95 1.54 8.66 12.38
C VAL A 95 0.14 9.24 12.29
N THR A 96 0.07 10.45 11.73
CA THR A 96 -1.17 11.11 11.32
C THR A 96 -1.01 11.58 9.88
N ASP A 97 -2.08 12.06 9.27
CA ASP A 97 -2.07 12.58 7.89
C ASP A 97 -1.45 11.60 6.90
N TYR A 98 -1.78 10.32 7.08
CA TYR A 98 -1.25 9.24 6.27
C TYR A 98 -1.97 9.17 4.93
N LEU A 99 -1.20 9.18 3.85
CA LEU A 99 -1.72 9.02 2.49
C LEU A 99 -0.80 8.05 1.76
N SER A 100 -1.36 6.96 1.28
CA SER A 100 -0.59 5.87 0.65
C SER A 100 -1.12 5.54 -0.72
N THR A 101 -0.24 5.15 -1.62
CA THR A 101 -0.58 4.73 -2.98
C THR A 101 0.00 3.36 -3.27
N LEU A 102 -0.84 2.48 -3.81
CA LEU A 102 -0.44 1.19 -4.35
C LEU A 102 -0.64 1.24 -5.86
N ARG A 103 0.38 0.88 -6.63
CA ARG A 103 0.35 0.99 -8.09
C ARG A 103 1.05 -0.18 -8.76
N VAL A 104 0.47 -0.65 -9.87
CA VAL A 104 1.06 -1.67 -10.72
C VAL A 104 1.51 -1.02 -12.02
N LEU A 105 2.79 -1.18 -12.35
CA LEU A 105 3.40 -0.66 -13.56
C LEU A 105 3.83 -1.82 -14.46
N GLU A 106 3.84 -1.55 -15.76
CA GLU A 106 4.41 -2.45 -16.74
C GLU A 106 5.94 -2.31 -16.71
N THR A 107 6.68 -3.42 -16.78
CA THR A 107 8.13 -3.37 -16.88
C THR A 107 8.56 -3.22 -18.33
N ASP A 108 9.77 -2.71 -18.56
CA ASP A 108 10.32 -2.44 -19.90
C ASP A 108 10.37 -3.68 -20.79
N VAL A 109 10.34 -4.86 -20.21
CA VAL A 109 10.42 -6.13 -20.96
C VAL A 109 9.03 -6.60 -21.43
N GLY A 110 7.96 -5.87 -21.11
CA GLY A 110 6.59 -6.09 -21.63
C GLY A 110 5.87 -7.33 -21.13
N LYS A 111 6.47 -8.15 -20.29
CA LYS A 111 5.86 -9.40 -19.79
C LYS A 111 5.78 -9.49 -18.28
N GLY A 112 6.28 -8.50 -17.58
CA GLY A 112 6.26 -8.45 -16.13
C GLY A 112 5.66 -7.18 -15.59
N SER A 113 5.60 -7.11 -14.30
CA SER A 113 5.04 -5.97 -13.56
C SER A 113 5.99 -5.50 -12.49
N ARG A 114 5.85 -4.23 -12.12
CA ARG A 114 6.44 -3.67 -10.92
C ARG A 114 5.34 -3.14 -10.05
N VAL A 115 5.29 -3.56 -8.80
CA VAL A 115 4.34 -3.04 -7.83
C VAL A 115 5.07 -2.07 -6.93
N GLU A 116 4.54 -0.86 -6.84
CA GLU A 116 5.06 0.19 -5.96
C GLU A 116 4.06 0.49 -4.86
N TRP A 117 4.54 0.57 -3.63
CA TRP A 117 3.73 0.93 -2.47
C TRP A 117 4.46 2.03 -1.71
N SER A 118 3.82 3.19 -1.58
CA SER A 118 4.45 4.37 -0.99
C SER A 118 3.48 5.11 -0.09
N ALA A 119 4.01 5.90 0.83
CA ALA A 119 3.19 6.71 1.72
C ALA A 119 3.91 7.98 2.15
N TRP A 120 3.11 9.00 2.42
CA TRP A 120 3.51 10.24 3.07
C TRP A 120 2.73 10.34 4.38
N PHE A 121 3.37 10.77 5.44
CA PHE A 121 2.72 10.85 6.76
C PHE A 121 3.45 11.82 7.68
N THR A 122 2.76 12.20 8.77
CA THR A 122 3.33 12.99 9.85
C THR A 122 3.62 12.07 11.03
N PRO A 123 4.88 11.93 11.46
CA PRO A 123 5.20 11.13 12.65
C PRO A 123 4.55 11.69 13.91
N LYS A 124 4.12 10.80 14.80
CA LYS A 124 3.46 11.14 16.06
C LYS A 124 4.08 10.34 17.20
N GLY A 125 4.81 11.02 18.07
CA GLY A 125 5.45 10.39 19.22
C GLY A 125 6.70 9.59 18.90
N VAL A 126 7.17 9.62 17.66
CA VAL A 126 8.40 8.97 17.20
C VAL A 126 9.13 9.91 16.25
N SER A 127 10.40 9.64 15.97
CA SER A 127 11.16 10.41 14.99
C SER A 127 10.69 10.12 13.57
N ASP A 128 11.03 11.00 12.63
CA ASP A 128 10.77 10.79 11.21
C ASP A 128 11.41 9.50 10.71
N GLN A 129 12.63 9.24 11.12
CA GLN A 129 13.38 8.03 10.75
C GLN A 129 12.71 6.77 11.28
N GLU A 130 12.24 6.79 12.51
CA GLU A 130 11.57 5.65 13.12
C GLU A 130 10.24 5.34 12.43
N ALA A 131 9.43 6.37 12.16
CA ALA A 131 8.17 6.19 11.44
C ALA A 131 8.40 5.67 10.02
N SER A 132 9.37 6.22 9.30
CA SER A 132 9.72 5.78 7.95
C SER A 132 10.18 4.32 7.94
N ARG A 133 10.99 3.92 8.92
CA ARG A 133 11.47 2.54 9.05
C ARG A 133 10.31 1.57 9.26
N ILE A 134 9.37 1.91 10.12
CA ILE A 134 8.20 1.07 10.43
C ILE A 134 7.40 0.80 9.15
N TYR A 135 7.04 1.84 8.40
CA TYR A 135 6.24 1.67 7.19
C TYR A 135 7.04 1.07 6.04
N GLN A 136 8.33 1.37 5.97
CA GLN A 136 9.22 0.74 4.99
C GLN A 136 9.21 -0.79 5.15
N GLU A 137 9.34 -1.28 6.36
CA GLU A 137 9.30 -2.72 6.66
C GLU A 137 7.94 -3.33 6.33
N ILE A 138 6.85 -2.63 6.66
CA ILE A 138 5.49 -3.09 6.35
C ILE A 138 5.33 -3.27 4.83
N PHE A 139 5.74 -2.28 4.04
CA PHE A 139 5.61 -2.34 2.59
C PHE A 139 6.52 -3.40 1.99
N GLU A 140 7.75 -3.51 2.44
CA GLU A 140 8.70 -4.52 1.97
C GLU A 140 8.17 -5.94 2.27
N ASP A 141 7.69 -6.19 3.47
CA ASP A 141 7.15 -7.50 3.87
C ASP A 141 5.91 -7.84 3.05
N GLY A 142 5.02 -6.88 2.84
CA GLY A 142 3.81 -7.08 2.04
C GLY A 142 4.12 -7.38 0.59
N LEU A 143 5.02 -6.63 -0.03
CA LEU A 143 5.40 -6.85 -1.42
C LEU A 143 6.19 -8.16 -1.61
N LYS A 144 6.98 -8.54 -0.62
CA LYS A 144 7.67 -9.84 -0.62
C LYS A 144 6.67 -11.00 -0.57
N ALA A 145 5.64 -10.89 0.26
CA ALA A 145 4.56 -11.88 0.33
C ALA A 145 3.81 -11.97 -1.01
N LEU A 146 3.53 -10.84 -1.64
CA LEU A 146 2.90 -10.79 -2.95
C LEU A 146 3.75 -11.49 -4.01
N ALA A 147 5.03 -11.19 -4.06
CA ALA A 147 5.96 -11.81 -5.02
C ALA A 147 6.03 -13.32 -4.82
N SER A 148 6.05 -13.80 -3.57
CA SER A 148 6.05 -15.22 -3.25
C SER A 148 4.81 -15.93 -3.75
N ARG A 149 3.67 -15.27 -3.71
CA ARG A 149 2.40 -15.83 -4.17
C ARG A 149 2.43 -16.10 -5.68
N PHE A 150 3.01 -15.21 -6.47
CA PHE A 150 3.14 -15.41 -7.92
C PHE A 150 4.23 -16.43 -8.26
N ALA A 151 5.28 -16.50 -7.50
CA ALA A 151 6.33 -17.51 -7.67
C ALA A 151 5.78 -18.94 -7.41
N SER A 152 4.95 -19.12 -6.37
CA SER A 152 4.31 -20.39 -6.05
C SER A 152 3.40 -20.88 -7.19
N LYS A 153 2.58 -19.98 -7.77
CA LYS A 153 1.72 -20.31 -8.91
C LYS A 153 2.53 -20.75 -10.14
N LYS A 154 3.67 -20.09 -10.39
CA LYS A 154 4.56 -20.42 -11.50
C LYS A 154 5.18 -21.81 -11.31
N ASN A 155 5.56 -22.18 -10.08
CA ASN A 155 6.12 -23.48 -9.76
C ASN A 155 5.08 -24.59 -9.88
N GLU A 156 3.83 -24.35 -9.46
CA GLU A 156 2.73 -25.30 -9.62
C GLU A 156 2.46 -25.61 -11.10
N LYS A 157 2.49 -24.62 -11.97
CA LYS A 157 2.34 -24.80 -13.42
C LYS A 157 3.49 -25.58 -14.03
N LYS A 158 4.70 -25.48 -13.51
CA LYS A 158 5.87 -26.23 -13.99
C LYS A 158 5.87 -27.67 -13.54
N SER A 159 5.27 -27.99 -12.40
CA SER A 159 5.20 -29.35 -11.86
C SER A 159 4.02 -30.16 -12.38
N ALA A 160 3.10 -29.53 -13.08
CA ALA A 160 1.99 -30.18 -13.76
C ALA A 160 2.38 -30.51 -15.21
#